data_628efb82d36edeb331100041b4c325dc
#
_entry.id   628efb82d36edeb331100041b4c325dc
#
_cell.length_a   1.000
_cell.length_b   1.000
_cell.length_c   1.000
_cell.angle_alpha   90.00
_cell.angle_beta   90.00
_cell.angle_gamma   90.00
#
_symmetry.space_group_name_H-M   'P 1'
#
loop_
_entity.id
_entity.type
_entity.pdbx_description
1 polymer ?
#
loop_
_entity_poly.entity_id
_entity_poly.type
_entity_poly.pdbx_seq_one_letter_code
_entity_poly.pdbx_strand_id
1 'polypeptide(L)'
;MVDVKLLLINTLTEEFNLPVIQQGSMSMDEDYPESFFTFWNNTTTDAAFYDDTETETIWDFDLNYYSDDPTSVNTILLEAKTLLKGVGFIVDGSGYDVMSDEKTHTGRGINLLFIERK
;
A
#
# COMPACT_ATOMS: atom_id res chain seq x y z
N MET A 1 -11.50 9.59 -14.33
CA MET A 1 -11.35 8.37 -13.49
C MET A 1 -9.92 8.27 -12.98
N VAL A 2 -9.76 8.04 -11.70
CA VAL A 2 -8.43 7.90 -11.08
C VAL A 2 -8.03 6.43 -11.11
N ASP A 3 -6.81 6.14 -11.54
CA ASP A 3 -6.24 4.80 -11.35
C ASP A 3 -5.70 4.73 -9.92
N VAL A 4 -6.43 4.07 -9.03
CA VAL A 4 -6.11 4.05 -7.61
C VAL A 4 -4.80 3.31 -7.33
N LYS A 5 -4.50 2.25 -8.07
CA LYS A 5 -3.22 1.55 -7.91
C LYS A 5 -2.05 2.43 -8.34
N LEU A 6 -2.18 3.15 -9.45
CA LEU A 6 -1.16 4.08 -9.90
C LEU A 6 -0.99 5.26 -8.94
N LEU A 7 -2.09 5.74 -8.37
CA LEU A 7 -2.01 6.79 -7.35
C LEU A 7 -1.17 6.33 -6.16
N LEU A 8 -1.41 5.11 -5.67
CA LEU A 8 -0.65 4.53 -4.57
C LEU A 8 0.84 4.41 -4.93
N ILE A 9 1.13 3.81 -6.08
CA ILE A 9 2.51 3.59 -6.53
C ILE A 9 3.24 4.91 -6.70
N ASN A 10 2.65 5.86 -7.42
CA ASN A 10 3.29 7.13 -7.74
C ASN A 10 3.52 7.97 -6.49
N THR A 11 2.55 8.01 -5.59
CA THR A 11 2.68 8.77 -4.35
C THR A 11 3.87 8.30 -3.52
N LEU A 12 4.01 7.00 -3.35
CA LEU A 12 5.12 6.44 -2.58
C LEU A 12 6.46 6.54 -3.31
N THR A 13 6.46 6.31 -4.62
CA THR A 13 7.70 6.38 -5.42
C THR A 13 8.26 7.79 -5.43
N GLU A 14 7.42 8.80 -5.59
CA GLU A 14 7.86 10.21 -5.63
C GLU A 14 8.46 10.66 -4.30
N GLU A 15 7.88 10.23 -3.18
CA GLU A 15 8.35 10.68 -1.86
C GLU A 15 9.57 9.90 -1.38
N PHE A 16 9.54 8.58 -1.52
CA PHE A 16 10.58 7.73 -0.92
C PHE A 16 11.64 7.27 -1.90
N ASN A 17 11.36 7.35 -3.19
CA ASN A 17 12.26 6.87 -4.25
C ASN A 17 12.67 5.40 -4.03
N LEU A 18 11.71 4.59 -3.61
CA LEU A 18 11.88 3.16 -3.34
C LEU A 18 10.97 2.36 -4.26
N PRO A 19 11.33 1.09 -4.55
CA PRO A 19 10.43 0.22 -5.30
C PRO A 19 9.08 0.05 -4.61
N VAL A 20 8.00 0.11 -5.38
CA VAL A 20 6.64 -0.17 -4.92
C VAL A 20 6.09 -1.26 -5.83
N ILE A 21 5.92 -2.45 -5.30
CA ILE A 21 5.69 -3.66 -6.09
C ILE A 21 4.34 -4.27 -5.72
N GLN A 22 3.51 -4.57 -6.72
CA GLN A 22 2.31 -5.35 -6.46
C GLN A 22 2.73 -6.76 -6.05
N GLN A 23 2.20 -7.24 -4.93
CA GLN A 23 2.56 -8.54 -4.40
C GLN A 23 2.31 -9.64 -5.44
N GLY A 24 3.28 -10.53 -5.59
CA GLY A 24 3.23 -11.60 -6.58
C GLY A 24 3.83 -11.25 -7.93
N SER A 25 4.23 -9.99 -8.15
CA SER A 25 4.82 -9.56 -9.42
C SER A 25 6.35 -9.60 -9.45
N MET A 26 7.00 -9.79 -8.30
CA MET A 26 8.46 -9.89 -8.25
C MET A 26 8.91 -11.26 -8.74
N SER A 27 9.91 -11.27 -9.62
CA SER A 27 10.49 -12.52 -10.13
C SER A 27 11.26 -13.23 -9.01
N MET A 28 11.22 -14.57 -9.03
CA MET A 28 11.99 -15.38 -8.08
C MET A 28 13.50 -15.24 -8.27
N ASP A 29 13.93 -14.79 -9.45
CA ASP A 29 15.34 -14.61 -9.77
C ASP A 29 15.85 -13.21 -9.39
N GLU A 30 14.98 -12.32 -8.95
CA GLU A 30 15.37 -10.98 -8.54
C GLU A 30 15.85 -10.97 -7.10
N ASP A 31 16.93 -10.22 -6.85
CA ASP A 31 17.40 -9.97 -5.49
C ASP A 31 16.43 -8.99 -4.81
N TYR A 32 16.23 -9.20 -3.51
CA TYR A 32 15.42 -8.26 -2.73
C TYR A 32 16.14 -6.93 -2.61
N PRO A 33 15.47 -5.80 -2.90
CA PRO A 33 16.01 -4.48 -2.57
C PRO A 33 16.26 -4.35 -1.06
N GLU A 34 17.13 -3.43 -0.68
CA GLU A 34 17.39 -3.14 0.75
C GLU A 34 16.12 -2.67 1.46
N SER A 35 15.31 -1.89 0.77
CA SER A 35 14.03 -1.39 1.28
C SER A 35 13.04 -1.28 0.13
N PHE A 36 11.81 -1.67 0.38
CA PHE A 36 10.77 -1.62 -0.65
C PHE A 36 9.39 -1.75 -0.04
N PHE A 37 8.38 -1.29 -0.81
CA PHE A 37 6.97 -1.48 -0.48
C PHE A 37 6.37 -2.58 -1.35
N THR A 38 5.44 -3.35 -0.78
CA THR A 38 4.56 -4.21 -1.55
C THR A 38 3.11 -3.86 -1.22
N PHE A 39 2.22 -4.12 -2.13
CA PHE A 39 0.80 -3.93 -1.86
C PHE A 39 -0.03 -5.05 -2.48
N TRP A 40 -1.19 -5.25 -1.91
CA TRP A 40 -2.16 -6.24 -2.37
C TRP A 40 -3.54 -5.60 -2.34
N ASN A 41 -4.30 -5.75 -3.42
CA ASN A 41 -5.69 -5.30 -3.45
C ASN A 41 -6.57 -6.44 -2.94
N ASN A 42 -7.07 -6.30 -1.72
CA ASN A 42 -7.90 -7.33 -1.09
C ASN A 42 -9.26 -7.43 -1.76
N THR A 43 -9.93 -6.28 -1.92
CA THR A 43 -11.24 -6.23 -2.56
C THR A 43 -11.41 -4.90 -3.28
N THR A 44 -12.29 -4.92 -4.28
CA THR A 44 -12.80 -3.72 -4.92
C THR A 44 -14.31 -3.89 -4.96
N THR A 45 -15.03 -3.05 -4.21
CA THR A 45 -16.46 -3.22 -4.00
C THR A 45 -17.22 -1.98 -4.41
N ASP A 46 -18.29 -2.16 -5.17
CA ASP A 46 -19.18 -1.07 -5.52
C ASP A 46 -20.16 -0.85 -4.38
N ALA A 47 -20.43 0.41 -4.09
CA ALA A 47 -21.29 0.81 -2.98
C ALA A 47 -22.18 1.97 -3.35
N ALA A 48 -23.17 2.25 -2.49
CA ALA A 48 -24.08 3.38 -2.62
C ALA A 48 -24.86 3.38 -3.94
N PHE A 49 -25.63 2.33 -4.17
CA PHE A 49 -26.49 2.21 -5.34
C PHE A 49 -27.79 3.01 -5.13
N TYR A 50 -28.07 3.92 -6.04
CA TYR A 50 -29.33 4.64 -6.11
C TYR A 50 -29.86 4.55 -7.53
N ASP A 51 -31.11 4.14 -7.69
CA ASP A 51 -31.74 4.02 -9.00
C ASP A 51 -30.92 3.15 -9.97
N ASP A 52 -30.36 2.08 -9.44
CA ASP A 52 -29.51 1.15 -10.18
C ASP A 52 -28.21 1.77 -10.71
N THR A 53 -27.82 2.93 -10.15
CA THR A 53 -26.59 3.61 -10.52
C THR A 53 -25.53 3.44 -9.44
N GLU A 54 -24.37 2.92 -9.83
CA GLU A 54 -23.20 2.84 -8.97
C GLU A 54 -22.64 4.24 -8.74
N THR A 55 -22.45 4.65 -7.48
CA THR A 55 -21.93 5.98 -7.15
C THR A 55 -20.56 5.98 -6.52
N GLU A 56 -20.12 4.86 -5.96
CA GLU A 56 -18.84 4.76 -5.30
C GLU A 56 -18.22 3.39 -5.53
N THR A 57 -16.88 3.37 -5.58
CA THR A 57 -16.10 2.14 -5.57
C THR A 57 -15.16 2.20 -4.38
N ILE A 58 -15.16 1.18 -3.55
CA ILE A 58 -14.30 1.09 -2.37
C ILE A 58 -13.17 0.13 -2.67
N TRP A 59 -11.93 0.64 -2.59
CA TRP A 59 -10.71 -0.13 -2.76
C TRP A 59 -10.11 -0.42 -1.41
N ASP A 60 -9.77 -1.68 -1.17
CA ASP A 60 -9.16 -2.15 0.08
C ASP A 60 -7.80 -2.76 -0.23
N PHE A 61 -6.75 -2.16 0.32
CA PHE A 61 -5.38 -2.61 0.11
C PHE A 61 -4.69 -2.96 1.41
N ASP A 62 -3.79 -3.94 1.34
CA ASP A 62 -2.75 -4.09 2.34
C ASP A 62 -1.47 -3.52 1.76
N LEU A 63 -0.85 -2.63 2.50
CA LEU A 63 0.45 -2.05 2.15
C LEU A 63 1.48 -2.54 3.15
N ASN A 64 2.55 -3.13 2.64
CA ASN A 64 3.65 -3.63 3.47
C ASN A 64 4.94 -2.91 3.11
N TYR A 65 5.78 -2.67 4.10
CA TYR A 65 7.11 -2.14 3.92
C TYR A 65 8.12 -3.09 4.51
N TYR A 66 9.14 -3.40 3.73
CA TYR A 66 10.22 -4.30 4.15
C TYR A 66 11.55 -3.58 4.06
N SER A 67 12.43 -3.81 5.03
CA SER A 67 13.76 -3.22 5.05
C SER A 67 14.74 -4.14 5.79
N ASP A 68 16.00 -4.11 5.38
CA ASP A 68 17.07 -4.74 6.11
C ASP A 68 17.49 -3.92 7.35
N ASP A 69 16.96 -2.72 7.50
CA ASP A 69 17.13 -1.87 8.68
C ASP A 69 15.86 -1.90 9.53
N PRO A 70 15.82 -2.69 10.62
CA PRO A 70 14.60 -2.81 11.42
C PRO A 70 14.19 -1.49 12.08
N THR A 71 15.10 -0.56 12.29
CA THR A 71 14.75 0.72 12.93
C THR A 71 13.97 1.64 12.00
N SER A 72 14.14 1.50 10.67
CA SER A 72 13.44 2.33 9.70
C SER A 72 12.03 1.85 9.39
N VAL A 73 11.73 0.59 9.66
CA VAL A 73 10.49 -0.05 9.20
C VAL A 73 9.25 0.69 9.70
N ASN A 74 9.18 0.96 10.99
CA ASN A 74 8.02 1.64 11.55
C ASN A 74 7.99 3.12 11.16
N THR A 75 9.14 3.78 11.18
CA THR A 75 9.24 5.21 10.87
C THR A 75 8.79 5.51 9.44
N ILE A 76 9.30 4.76 8.48
CA ILE A 76 8.96 4.95 7.06
C ILE A 76 7.49 4.64 6.83
N LEU A 77 6.97 3.58 7.44
CA LEU A 77 5.56 3.24 7.26
C LEU A 77 4.63 4.31 7.83
N LEU A 78 4.98 4.91 8.97
CA LEU A 78 4.19 6.01 9.54
C LEU A 78 4.26 7.27 8.69
N GLU A 79 5.40 7.56 8.08
CA GLU A 79 5.52 8.64 7.11
C GLU A 79 4.65 8.38 5.88
N ALA A 80 4.66 7.15 5.38
CA ALA A 80 3.81 6.74 4.26
C ALA A 80 2.33 6.90 4.62
N LYS A 81 1.94 6.51 5.82
CA LYS A 81 0.58 6.69 6.31
C LYS A 81 0.14 8.15 6.23
N THR A 82 0.96 9.06 6.75
CA THR A 82 0.66 10.49 6.74
C THR A 82 0.52 11.02 5.31
N LEU A 83 1.44 10.62 4.44
CA LEU A 83 1.43 11.03 3.05
C LEU A 83 0.18 10.53 2.30
N LEU A 84 -0.17 9.26 2.50
CA LEU A 84 -1.32 8.65 1.83
C LEU A 84 -2.65 9.24 2.32
N LYS A 85 -2.76 9.56 3.60
CA LYS A 85 -3.92 10.28 4.12
C LYS A 85 -4.08 11.64 3.44
N GLY A 86 -2.96 12.30 3.13
CA GLY A 86 -2.98 13.58 2.45
C GLY A 86 -3.51 13.51 1.02
N VAL A 87 -3.42 12.36 0.35
CA VAL A 87 -3.91 12.20 -1.03
C VAL A 87 -5.25 11.46 -1.09
N GLY A 88 -5.88 11.18 0.04
CA GLY A 88 -7.25 10.68 0.08
C GLY A 88 -7.43 9.25 0.58
N PHE A 89 -6.37 8.54 0.93
CA PHE A 89 -6.51 7.21 1.51
C PHE A 89 -6.97 7.29 2.96
N ILE A 90 -7.79 6.33 3.35
CA ILE A 90 -8.21 6.15 4.73
C ILE A 90 -7.33 5.07 5.33
N VAL A 91 -6.64 5.38 6.41
CA VAL A 91 -5.72 4.45 7.05
C VAL A 91 -6.24 4.10 8.44
N ASP A 92 -6.42 2.81 8.69
CA ASP A 92 -6.88 2.31 9.97
C ASP A 92 -5.70 1.83 10.81
N GLY A 93 -5.57 2.37 12.02
CA GLY A 93 -4.53 1.96 12.95
C GLY A 93 -3.13 2.47 12.60
N SER A 94 -2.14 1.88 13.27
CA SER A 94 -0.72 2.26 13.13
C SER A 94 0.14 1.14 12.55
N GLY A 95 -0.49 0.10 12.06
CA GLY A 95 0.21 -0.99 11.41
C GLY A 95 0.39 -2.23 12.28
N TYR A 96 0.95 -3.27 11.68
CA TYR A 96 1.19 -4.56 12.30
C TYR A 96 2.43 -5.20 11.68
N ASP A 97 3.07 -6.07 12.42
CA ASP A 97 4.24 -6.77 11.91
C ASP A 97 3.83 -7.80 10.88
N VAL A 98 4.62 -7.91 9.80
CA VAL A 98 4.44 -8.93 8.78
C VAL A 98 5.73 -9.70 8.60
N MET A 99 5.62 -10.97 8.23
CA MET A 99 6.77 -11.80 7.98
C MET A 99 7.38 -11.48 6.63
N SER A 100 8.72 -11.53 6.57
CA SER A 100 9.45 -11.42 5.33
C SER A 100 9.91 -12.80 4.88
N ASP A 101 9.97 -13.03 3.56
CA ASP A 101 10.52 -14.25 3.00
C ASP A 101 12.06 -14.29 3.14
N GLU A 102 12.67 -13.13 3.30
CA GLU A 102 14.12 -13.01 3.50
C GLU A 102 14.43 -12.77 4.97
N LYS A 103 15.38 -13.55 5.50
CA LYS A 103 15.77 -13.45 6.92
C LYS A 103 16.42 -12.11 7.26
N THR A 104 16.98 -11.44 6.26
CA THR A 104 17.64 -10.15 6.44
C THR A 104 16.68 -8.99 6.54
N HIS A 105 15.40 -9.20 6.23
CA HIS A 105 14.40 -8.13 6.17
C HIS A 105 13.36 -8.26 7.26
N THR A 106 12.93 -7.13 7.76
CA THR A 106 11.82 -6.99 8.69
C THR A 106 10.68 -6.29 7.95
N GLY A 107 9.46 -6.71 8.20
CA GLY A 107 8.29 -6.14 7.53
C GLY A 107 7.27 -5.60 8.50
N ARG A 108 6.54 -4.57 8.05
CA ARG A 108 5.40 -4.02 8.76
C ARG A 108 4.36 -3.55 7.75
N GLY A 109 3.09 -3.76 8.08
CA GLY A 109 2.00 -3.47 7.16
C GLY A 109 0.91 -2.62 7.76
N ILE A 110 0.13 -1.98 6.90
CA ILE A 110 -1.09 -1.25 7.27
C ILE A 110 -2.19 -1.55 6.25
N ASN A 111 -3.43 -1.40 6.69
CA ASN A 111 -4.59 -1.51 5.79
C ASN A 111 -5.01 -0.13 5.31
N LEU A 112 -5.28 -0.02 4.01
CA LEU A 112 -5.69 1.22 3.36
C LEU A 112 -7.04 1.03 2.69
N LEU A 113 -7.87 2.06 2.77
CA LEU A 113 -9.11 2.14 2.00
C LEU A 113 -9.07 3.39 1.12
N PHE A 114 -9.64 3.30 -0.05
CA PHE A 114 -9.83 4.45 -0.93
C PHE A 114 -11.23 4.40 -1.50
N ILE A 115 -11.99 5.48 -1.32
CA ILE A 115 -13.35 5.59 -1.83
C ILE A 115 -13.30 6.44 -3.09
N GLU A 116 -13.46 5.78 -4.23
CA GLU A 116 -13.52 6.46 -5.53
C GLU A 116 -14.96 6.83 -5.82
N ARG A 117 -15.22 8.13 -5.95
CA ARG A 117 -16.55 8.64 -6.26
C ARG A 117 -16.67 8.90 -7.75
N LYS A 118 -17.82 8.52 -8.28
CA LYS A 118 -18.12 8.67 -9.69
C LYS A 118 -19.09 9.81 -9.95
#